data_3cb9f48837ad27f21d127e52cfce809f
#
_entry.id   3cb9f48837ad27f21d127e52cfce809f
#
_cell.length_a   1.000
_cell.length_b   1.000
_cell.length_c   1.000
_cell.angle_alpha   90.00
_cell.angle_beta   90.00
_cell.angle_gamma   90.00
#
_symmetry.space_group_name_H-M   'P 1'
#
loop_
_entity.id
_entity.type
_entity.pdbx_description
1 polymer ?
#
loop_
_entity_poly.entity_id
_entity_poly.type
_entity_poly.pdbx_seq_one_letter_code
_entity_poly.pdbx_strand_id
1 'polypeptide(L)'
;EVGHFADDIMGEVSNSPEFISAMDSTASRFDSNTPEGRQRLNDMLDDAFNTGACFDRNVTDIISALLVNNLTVEQRFASESKTGYVANYMHDTKYWLELDEYGNPRNKRGSEIFANLFAIETDQYRISRNFVKRWFPEITGVFDSYIS
;
A
#
# COMPACT_ATOMS: atom_id res chain seq x y z
N GLU A 1 15.05 7.34 1.51
CA GLU A 1 15.00 6.75 2.48
C GLU A 1 15.53 5.37 2.74
N VAL A 2 15.45 4.95 4.00
CA VAL A 2 16.06 3.70 4.47
C VAL A 2 15.44 2.48 3.78
N GLY A 3 14.12 2.49 3.55
CA GLY A 3 13.44 1.38 2.90
C GLY A 3 13.84 1.19 1.44
N HIS A 4 14.01 2.28 0.70
CA HIS A 4 14.48 2.22 -0.68
C HIS A 4 15.93 1.73 -0.75
N PHE A 5 16.76 2.16 0.17
CA PHE A 5 18.14 1.72 0.27
C PHE A 5 18.22 0.22 0.55
N ALA A 6 17.38 -0.28 1.47
CA ALA A 6 17.33 -1.70 1.79
C ALA A 6 16.89 -2.53 0.58
N ASP A 7 15.92 -2.04 -0.21
CA ASP A 7 15.47 -2.72 -1.43
C ASP A 7 16.61 -2.79 -2.45
N ASP A 8 17.35 -1.71 -2.65
CA ASP A 8 18.50 -1.68 -3.56
C ASP A 8 19.56 -2.71 -3.15
N ILE A 9 19.87 -2.80 -1.86
CA ILE A 9 20.86 -3.76 -1.34
C ILE A 9 20.39 -5.19 -1.52
N MET A 10 19.10 -5.44 -1.36
CA MET A 10 18.52 -6.79 -1.47
C MET A 10 18.25 -7.22 -2.90
N GLY A 11 18.77 -6.49 -3.90
CA GLY A 11 18.64 -6.85 -5.30
C GLY A 11 17.27 -6.60 -5.88
N GLU A 12 16.65 -5.49 -5.47
CA GLU A 12 15.35 -5.07 -5.98
C GLU A 12 14.25 -6.09 -5.73
N VAL A 13 14.15 -6.54 -4.49
CA VAL A 13 13.14 -7.51 -4.04
C VAL A 13 11.73 -7.08 -4.43
N SER A 14 11.46 -5.77 -4.41
CA SER A 14 10.15 -5.22 -4.76
C SER A 14 9.74 -5.52 -6.21
N ASN A 15 10.68 -5.86 -7.08
CA ASN A 15 10.41 -6.25 -8.46
C ASN A 15 10.48 -7.76 -8.67
N SER A 16 10.65 -8.54 -7.60
CA SER A 16 10.66 -10.00 -7.69
C SER A 16 9.29 -10.53 -8.10
N PRO A 17 9.23 -11.68 -8.80
CA PRO A 17 7.95 -12.28 -9.15
C PRO A 17 7.07 -12.58 -7.93
N GLU A 18 7.66 -12.97 -6.83
CA GLU A 18 6.93 -13.26 -5.58
C GLU A 18 6.25 -12.01 -5.03
N PHE A 19 6.96 -10.89 -5.03
CA PHE A 19 6.40 -9.63 -4.50
C PHE A 19 5.30 -9.09 -5.41
N ILE A 20 5.53 -9.12 -6.73
CA ILE A 20 4.52 -8.70 -7.71
C ILE A 20 3.27 -9.56 -7.61
N SER A 21 3.44 -10.89 -7.51
CA SER A 21 2.32 -11.80 -7.34
C SER A 21 1.55 -11.53 -6.05
N ALA A 22 2.26 -11.23 -4.97
CA ALA A 22 1.64 -10.89 -3.69
C ALA A 22 0.85 -9.57 -3.78
N MET A 23 1.36 -8.58 -4.51
CA MET A 23 0.63 -7.32 -4.74
C MET A 23 -0.66 -7.58 -5.51
N ASP A 24 -0.60 -8.37 -6.56
CA ASP A 24 -1.77 -8.68 -7.39
C ASP A 24 -2.80 -9.49 -6.60
N SER A 25 -2.37 -10.48 -5.82
CA SER A 25 -3.26 -11.27 -4.96
C SER A 25 -3.94 -10.39 -3.92
N THR A 26 -3.19 -9.48 -3.32
CA THR A 26 -3.73 -8.55 -2.33
C THR A 26 -4.79 -7.65 -2.97
N ALA A 27 -4.45 -7.04 -4.11
CA ALA A 27 -5.37 -6.14 -4.80
C ALA A 27 -6.66 -6.83 -5.22
N SER A 28 -6.58 -8.08 -5.68
CA SER A 28 -7.75 -8.82 -6.17
C SER A 28 -8.77 -9.11 -5.05
N ARG A 29 -8.35 -9.15 -3.79
CA ARG A 29 -9.26 -9.35 -2.67
C ARG A 29 -10.21 -8.18 -2.46
N PHE A 30 -9.86 -7.01 -2.98
CA PHE A 30 -10.62 -5.77 -2.85
C PHE A 30 -11.29 -5.36 -4.17
N ASP A 31 -11.58 -6.35 -5.02
CA ASP A 31 -12.16 -6.10 -6.34
C ASP A 31 -13.54 -5.46 -6.20
N SER A 32 -13.68 -4.22 -6.67
CA SER A 32 -14.93 -3.47 -6.62
C SER A 32 -16.01 -4.04 -7.53
N ASN A 33 -15.66 -4.94 -8.44
CA ASN A 33 -16.62 -5.56 -9.36
C ASN A 33 -17.33 -6.76 -8.74
N THR A 34 -16.95 -7.17 -7.53
CA THR A 34 -17.63 -8.25 -6.81
C THR A 34 -18.21 -7.72 -5.50
N PRO A 35 -19.38 -8.27 -5.05
CA PRO A 35 -19.94 -7.87 -3.75
C PRO A 35 -19.00 -8.12 -2.58
N GLU A 36 -18.30 -9.25 -2.58
CA GLU A 36 -17.34 -9.62 -1.55
C GLU A 36 -16.16 -8.65 -1.51
N GLY A 37 -15.63 -8.29 -2.67
CA GLY A 37 -14.52 -7.34 -2.79
C GLY A 37 -14.92 -5.95 -2.31
N ARG A 38 -16.12 -5.49 -2.68
CA ARG A 38 -16.62 -4.20 -2.20
C ARG A 38 -16.79 -4.18 -0.68
N GLN A 39 -17.33 -5.24 -0.11
CA GLN A 39 -17.50 -5.33 1.34
C GLN A 39 -16.15 -5.33 2.05
N ARG A 40 -15.21 -6.11 1.55
CA ARG A 40 -13.86 -6.18 2.13
C ARG A 40 -13.14 -4.83 2.04
N LEU A 41 -13.31 -4.12 0.91
CA LEU A 41 -12.74 -2.79 0.72
C LEU A 41 -13.31 -1.81 1.76
N ASN A 42 -14.63 -1.79 1.94
CA ASN A 42 -15.27 -0.92 2.92
C ASN A 42 -14.83 -1.26 4.34
N ASP A 43 -14.76 -2.54 4.68
CA ASP A 43 -14.32 -2.98 6.00
C ASP A 43 -12.88 -2.56 6.28
N MET A 44 -12.00 -2.68 5.29
CA MET A 44 -10.60 -2.26 5.41
C MET A 44 -10.50 -0.74 5.63
N LEU A 45 -11.23 0.04 4.84
CA LEU A 45 -11.22 1.50 4.98
C LEU A 45 -11.80 1.93 6.33
N ASP A 46 -12.90 1.31 6.76
CA ASP A 46 -13.48 1.59 8.07
C ASP A 46 -12.47 1.28 9.19
N ASP A 47 -11.76 0.16 9.09
CA ASP A 47 -10.74 -0.19 10.08
C ASP A 47 -9.60 0.83 10.10
N ALA A 48 -9.17 1.30 8.92
CA ALA A 48 -8.11 2.31 8.82
C ALA A 48 -8.49 3.60 9.53
N PHE A 49 -9.73 4.06 9.37
CA PHE A 49 -10.20 5.28 10.02
C PHE A 49 -10.50 5.07 11.50
N ASN A 50 -11.09 3.94 11.86
CA ASN A 50 -11.47 3.66 13.25
C ASN A 50 -10.28 3.41 14.16
N THR A 51 -9.22 2.77 13.66
CA THR A 51 -8.02 2.50 14.45
C THR A 51 -7.02 3.66 14.44
N GLY A 52 -7.15 4.58 13.48
CA GLY A 52 -6.19 5.64 13.27
C GLY A 52 -5.01 5.24 12.38
N ALA A 53 -5.03 4.04 11.80
CA ALA A 53 -3.96 3.63 10.88
C ALA A 53 -3.85 4.57 9.68
N CYS A 54 -4.95 5.18 9.26
CA CYS A 54 -4.98 6.15 8.17
C CYS A 54 -4.16 7.42 8.43
N PHE A 55 -3.79 7.70 9.68
CA PHE A 55 -2.93 8.84 10.00
C PHE A 55 -1.45 8.57 9.71
N ASP A 56 -1.08 7.33 9.48
CA ASP A 56 0.27 6.97 9.09
C ASP A 56 0.38 7.04 7.56
N ARG A 57 1.24 7.93 7.07
CA ARG A 57 1.48 8.11 5.64
C ARG A 57 1.96 6.84 4.96
N ASN A 58 2.69 6.00 5.68
CA ASN A 58 3.14 4.72 5.14
C ASN A 58 1.95 3.82 4.83
N VAL A 59 0.94 3.81 5.68
CA VAL A 59 -0.28 3.00 5.47
C VAL A 59 -1.09 3.54 4.29
N THR A 60 -1.33 4.85 4.24
CA THR A 60 -2.13 5.43 3.14
C THR A 60 -1.42 5.28 1.80
N ASP A 61 -0.12 5.38 1.78
CA ASP A 61 0.67 5.19 0.55
C ASP A 61 0.58 3.75 0.05
N ILE A 62 0.65 2.77 0.95
CA ILE A 62 0.47 1.36 0.60
C ILE A 62 -0.92 1.11 0.01
N ILE A 63 -1.97 1.65 0.64
CA ILE A 63 -3.34 1.49 0.14
C ILE A 63 -3.45 2.06 -1.27
N SER A 64 -2.94 3.28 -1.50
CA SER A 64 -3.02 3.90 -2.82
C SER A 64 -2.22 3.16 -3.88
N ALA A 65 -1.06 2.62 -3.51
CA ALA A 65 -0.23 1.86 -4.44
C ALA A 65 -0.86 0.51 -4.81
N LEU A 66 -1.51 -0.16 -3.87
CA LEU A 66 -2.18 -1.44 -4.12
C LEU A 66 -3.46 -1.27 -4.93
N LEU A 67 -4.22 -0.22 -4.65
CA LEU A 67 -5.57 -0.02 -5.18
C LEU A 67 -5.61 1.16 -6.13
N VAL A 68 -4.66 1.23 -7.04
CA VAL A 68 -4.58 2.25 -8.08
C VAL A 68 -5.87 2.26 -8.90
N ASN A 69 -6.36 3.45 -9.23
CA ASN A 69 -7.62 3.66 -9.97
C ASN A 69 -8.88 3.26 -9.20
N ASN A 70 -8.79 2.99 -7.90
CA ASN A 70 -9.98 2.65 -7.15
C ASN A 70 -10.70 3.92 -6.69
N LEU A 71 -11.81 4.22 -7.35
CA LEU A 71 -12.57 5.43 -7.09
C LEU A 71 -13.10 5.50 -5.65
N THR A 72 -13.49 4.36 -5.07
CA THR A 72 -13.97 4.30 -3.69
C THR A 72 -12.89 4.77 -2.71
N VAL A 73 -11.65 4.30 -2.92
CA VAL A 73 -10.51 4.72 -2.10
C VAL A 73 -10.28 6.22 -2.24
N GLU A 74 -10.23 6.71 -3.47
CA GLU A 74 -10.01 8.13 -3.74
C GLU A 74 -11.08 9.02 -3.10
N GLN A 75 -12.35 8.64 -3.25
CA GLN A 75 -13.46 9.39 -2.69
C GLN A 75 -13.44 9.39 -1.16
N ARG A 76 -13.13 8.24 -0.55
CA ARG A 76 -13.08 8.13 0.90
C ARG A 76 -11.98 9.00 1.49
N PHE A 77 -10.77 8.94 0.92
CA PHE A 77 -9.68 9.77 1.40
C PHE A 77 -9.92 11.26 1.15
N ALA A 78 -10.51 11.63 0.02
CA ALA A 78 -10.85 13.01 -0.26
C ALA A 78 -11.88 13.55 0.75
N SER A 79 -12.87 12.76 1.10
CA SER A 79 -13.89 13.13 2.08
C SER A 79 -13.27 13.34 3.46
N GLU A 80 -12.42 12.41 3.90
CA GLU A 80 -11.78 12.51 5.21
C GLU A 80 -10.76 13.65 5.28
N SER A 81 -10.09 13.96 4.18
CA SER A 81 -9.16 15.09 4.10
C SER A 81 -9.85 16.42 4.38
N LYS A 82 -11.10 16.58 3.96
CA LYS A 82 -11.88 17.80 4.20
C LYS A 82 -12.17 18.02 5.69
N THR A 83 -12.19 16.94 6.48
CA THR A 83 -12.42 17.03 7.91
C THR A 83 -11.12 17.25 8.70
N GLY A 84 -9.97 17.19 8.03
CA GLY A 84 -8.67 17.35 8.68
C GLY A 84 -8.20 16.15 9.47
N TYR A 85 -8.85 14.99 9.33
CA TYR A 85 -8.54 13.80 10.11
C TYR A 85 -7.53 12.88 9.45
N VAL A 86 -7.20 13.08 8.19
CA VAL A 86 -6.32 12.18 7.44
C VAL A 86 -5.11 12.95 6.97
N ALA A 87 -3.93 12.36 7.12
CA ALA A 87 -2.72 12.89 6.52
C ALA A 87 -2.92 12.92 4.99
N ASN A 88 -2.81 14.11 4.41
CA ASN A 88 -3.12 14.36 3.02
C ASN A 88 -2.02 13.86 2.09
N TYR A 89 -1.57 12.64 2.28
CA TYR A 89 -0.51 12.13 1.43
C TYR A 89 -0.91 10.79 0.85
N MET A 90 -1.32 10.87 -0.39
CA MET A 90 -1.62 9.70 -1.19
C MET A 90 -1.21 10.05 -2.62
N HIS A 91 -0.36 9.24 -3.21
CA HIS A 91 0.01 9.44 -4.60
C HIS A 91 -1.18 9.15 -5.50
N ASP A 92 -1.33 9.94 -6.56
CA ASP A 92 -2.41 9.74 -7.51
C ASP A 92 -2.07 8.63 -8.52
N THR A 93 -3.08 8.27 -9.31
CA THR A 93 -2.93 7.27 -10.36
C THR A 93 -1.81 7.59 -11.33
N LYS A 94 -1.67 8.85 -11.71
CA LYS A 94 -0.65 9.28 -12.65
C LYS A 94 0.75 8.98 -12.14
N TYR A 95 0.98 9.20 -10.84
CA TYR A 95 2.27 8.88 -10.22
C TYR A 95 2.59 7.38 -10.32
N TRP A 96 1.60 6.53 -9.98
CA TRP A 96 1.81 5.09 -9.95
C TRP A 96 2.00 4.49 -11.33
N LEU A 97 1.43 5.10 -12.37
CA LEU A 97 1.47 4.59 -13.74
C LEU A 97 2.47 5.33 -14.63
N GLU A 98 3.36 6.12 -14.04
CA GLU A 98 4.36 6.87 -14.79
C GLU A 98 5.26 5.96 -15.61
N LEU A 99 5.54 6.37 -16.85
CA LEU A 99 6.46 5.68 -17.73
C LEU A 99 7.81 6.37 -17.69
N ASP A 100 8.88 5.59 -17.98
CA ASP A 100 10.19 6.15 -18.17
C ASP A 100 10.33 6.80 -19.56
N GLU A 101 11.52 7.30 -19.89
CA GLU A 101 11.79 7.96 -21.18
C GLU A 101 11.66 7.03 -22.39
N TYR A 102 11.68 5.73 -22.17
CA TYR A 102 11.53 4.71 -23.20
C TYR A 102 10.11 4.15 -23.29
N GLY A 103 9.17 4.68 -22.51
CA GLY A 103 7.79 4.24 -22.51
C GLY A 103 7.52 3.00 -21.66
N ASN A 104 8.49 2.57 -20.84
CA ASN A 104 8.32 1.42 -19.93
C ASN A 104 7.83 1.86 -18.58
N PRO A 105 7.00 1.02 -17.88
CA PRO A 105 6.58 1.31 -16.54
C PRO A 105 7.76 1.46 -15.57
N ARG A 106 7.72 2.47 -14.71
CA ARG A 106 8.77 2.70 -13.71
C ARG A 106 8.68 1.77 -12.50
N ASN A 107 7.60 1.03 -12.35
CA ASN A 107 7.39 0.07 -11.27
C ASN A 107 7.50 0.68 -9.86
N LYS A 108 7.07 1.92 -9.72
CA LYS A 108 7.13 2.63 -8.44
C LYS A 108 6.31 1.97 -7.35
N ARG A 109 5.23 1.28 -7.72
CA ARG A 109 4.32 0.66 -6.76
C ARG A 109 5.04 -0.31 -5.83
N GLY A 110 5.79 -1.24 -6.40
CA GLY A 110 6.52 -2.25 -5.62
C GLY A 110 7.56 -1.61 -4.71
N SER A 111 8.35 -0.70 -5.25
CA SER A 111 9.40 -0.01 -4.51
C SER A 111 8.84 0.81 -3.35
N GLU A 112 7.76 1.55 -3.59
CA GLU A 112 7.12 2.36 -2.54
C GLU A 112 6.47 1.49 -1.47
N ILE A 113 5.79 0.41 -1.86
CA ILE A 113 5.20 -0.53 -0.89
C ILE A 113 6.29 -1.14 -0.02
N PHE A 114 7.39 -1.59 -0.62
CA PHE A 114 8.51 -2.16 0.13
C PHE A 114 9.09 -1.15 1.12
N ALA A 115 9.34 0.08 0.66
CA ALA A 115 9.88 1.14 1.52
C ALA A 115 8.94 1.47 2.68
N ASN A 116 7.64 1.54 2.41
CA ASN A 116 6.65 1.84 3.45
C ASN A 116 6.51 0.69 4.45
N LEU A 117 6.56 -0.56 3.98
CA LEU A 117 6.56 -1.73 4.88
C LEU A 117 7.80 -1.73 5.78
N PHE A 118 8.96 -1.39 5.21
CA PHE A 118 10.20 -1.29 5.98
C PHE A 118 10.08 -0.23 7.08
N ALA A 119 9.53 0.94 6.73
CA ALA A 119 9.32 2.01 7.69
C ALA A 119 8.36 1.60 8.81
N ILE A 120 7.27 0.91 8.47
CA ILE A 120 6.30 0.41 9.46
C ILE A 120 6.95 -0.62 10.39
N GLU A 121 7.76 -1.53 9.85
CA GLU A 121 8.42 -2.58 10.65
C GLU A 121 9.47 -2.00 11.59
N THR A 122 10.17 -0.95 11.18
CA THR A 122 11.20 -0.30 12.02
C THR A 122 10.60 0.71 13.00
N ASP A 123 9.39 1.17 12.75
CA ASP A 123 8.68 2.07 13.65
C ASP A 123 7.95 1.26 14.72
N GLN A 124 7.75 1.86 15.89
CA GLN A 124 7.09 1.20 17.01
C GLN A 124 5.58 1.37 17.00
N TYR A 125 5.01 1.89 15.93
CA TYR A 125 3.56 2.06 15.81
C TYR A 125 2.88 0.71 15.55
N ARG A 126 2.36 0.11 16.63
CA ARG A 126 1.67 -1.18 16.56
C ARG A 126 0.40 -1.12 15.72
N ILE A 127 -0.28 0.02 15.71
CA ILE A 127 -1.52 0.19 14.94
C ILE A 127 -1.26 -0.05 13.47
N SER A 128 -0.24 0.60 12.91
CA SER A 128 0.11 0.45 11.49
C SER A 128 0.58 -0.96 11.17
N ARG A 129 1.44 -1.54 12.01
CA ARG A 129 1.93 -2.90 11.83
C ARG A 129 0.79 -3.91 11.84
N ASN A 130 -0.09 -3.81 12.82
CA ASN A 130 -1.23 -4.72 12.93
C ASN A 130 -2.19 -4.56 11.76
N PHE A 131 -2.39 -3.33 11.28
CA PHE A 131 -3.26 -3.04 10.15
C PHE A 131 -2.76 -3.72 8.88
N VAL A 132 -1.48 -3.52 8.52
CA VAL A 132 -0.96 -4.10 7.26
C VAL A 132 -0.91 -5.62 7.32
N LYS A 133 -0.65 -6.21 8.47
CA LYS A 133 -0.66 -7.67 8.63
C LYS A 133 -2.07 -8.24 8.53
N ARG A 134 -3.07 -7.51 9.02
CA ARG A 134 -4.47 -7.93 8.97
C ARG A 134 -5.03 -7.88 7.56
N TRP A 135 -4.78 -6.79 6.84
CA TRP A 135 -5.43 -6.54 5.56
C TRP A 135 -4.59 -6.92 4.35
N PHE A 136 -3.27 -6.99 4.50
CA PHE A 136 -2.35 -7.27 3.40
C PHE A 136 -1.38 -8.41 3.76
N PRO A 137 -1.91 -9.58 4.19
CA PRO A 137 -1.05 -10.67 4.64
C PRO A 137 -0.15 -11.23 3.54
N GLU A 138 -0.57 -11.16 2.29
CA GLU A 138 0.22 -11.66 1.17
C GLU A 138 1.53 -10.86 1.03
N ILE A 139 1.42 -9.53 0.97
CA ILE A 139 2.62 -8.70 0.82
C ILE A 139 3.47 -8.68 2.08
N THR A 140 2.87 -8.68 3.27
CA THR A 140 3.64 -8.70 4.51
C THR A 140 4.36 -10.03 4.70
N GLY A 141 3.74 -11.14 4.26
CA GLY A 141 4.37 -12.45 4.32
C GLY A 141 5.62 -12.53 3.45
N VAL A 142 5.55 -12.04 2.21
CA VAL A 142 6.73 -12.01 1.33
C VAL A 142 7.77 -11.05 1.89
N PHE A 143 7.37 -9.87 2.33
CA PHE A 143 8.27 -8.89 2.91
C PHE A 143 9.03 -9.49 4.11
N ASP A 144 8.31 -10.11 5.04
CA ASP A 144 8.92 -10.71 6.24
C ASP A 144 9.93 -11.81 5.89
N SER A 145 9.67 -12.58 4.83
CA SER A 145 10.59 -13.63 4.40
C SER A 145 11.95 -13.10 3.93
N TYR A 146 11.98 -11.85 3.46
CA TYR A 146 13.22 -11.24 2.97
C TYR A 146 14.01 -10.51 4.06
N ILE A 147 13.35 -10.04 5.11
CA ILE A 147 14.03 -9.26 6.15
C ILE A 147 14.37 -10.07 7.41
N SER A 148 13.82 -11.26 7.53
CA SER A 148 14.06 -12.10 8.73
C SER A 148 15.33 -12.94 8.65
#